data_97af9f6fa332ef9dc77af5123b2d827e
#
_entry.id   97af9f6fa332ef9dc77af5123b2d827e
#
_cell.length_a   1.000
_cell.length_b   1.000
_cell.length_c   1.000
_cell.angle_alpha   90.00
_cell.angle_beta   90.00
_cell.angle_gamma   90.00
#
_symmetry.space_group_name_H-M   'P 1'
#
loop_
_entity.id
_entity.type
_entity.pdbx_description
1 polymer ?
#
loop_
_entity_poly.entity_id
_entity_poly.type
_entity_poly.pdbx_seq_one_letter_code
_entity_poly.pdbx_strand_id
1 'polypeptide(L)'
;MTAVKHEDAVMKMGFDYFRDTILKMLNIHYQFVDSRPTELIEIDIENLYMDYNFLTTENCIIHIEFQTTENGIKDLLRFRVYEALLARKEQKKVITYVIYSGGIDHAVTEMDCGINTYRVHPIYLTGLQADKILKNVKSKIESGFTLNEEDFANLTLTPLMASTMSRKDIIKEAIQIVRQEKQPTAEKTMAMLYTLADKFLNTDELEEIKEVLTVTRLGQMIYDDGIKKGIEQGLEKGIEQGIEQGIEQGIEQEEMRNSALIANLLKEKRVDDLQRSAEDKEYRKKLLKEFGLDR
;
A
#
# COMPACT_ATOMS: atom_id res chain seq x y z
N MET A 1 -35.00 -25.16 17.37
CA MET A 1 -34.22 -23.89 17.36
C MET A 1 -34.76 -22.78 18.28
N THR A 2 -35.85 -22.96 19.01
CA THR A 2 -36.49 -21.93 19.86
C THR A 2 -36.01 -21.90 21.32
N ALA A 3 -35.56 -23.01 21.89
CA ALA A 3 -35.14 -23.07 23.31
C ALA A 3 -33.85 -22.27 23.60
N VAL A 4 -32.86 -22.31 22.71
CA VAL A 4 -31.58 -21.62 22.90
C VAL A 4 -31.75 -20.10 22.94
N LYS A 5 -32.71 -19.51 22.22
CA LYS A 5 -32.99 -18.06 22.23
C LYS A 5 -33.55 -17.55 23.56
N HIS A 6 -34.29 -18.41 24.32
CA HIS A 6 -34.86 -17.98 25.60
C HIS A 6 -33.84 -17.97 26.72
N GLU A 7 -32.92 -18.94 26.77
CA GLU A 7 -31.84 -18.98 27.76
C GLU A 7 -30.89 -17.78 27.58
N ASP A 8 -30.49 -17.49 26.34
CA ASP A 8 -29.64 -16.33 26.01
C ASP A 8 -30.32 -15.00 26.42
N ALA A 9 -31.60 -14.82 26.16
CA ALA A 9 -32.37 -13.65 26.54
C ALA A 9 -32.46 -13.48 28.06
N VAL A 10 -32.73 -14.59 28.80
CA VAL A 10 -32.78 -14.55 30.27
C VAL A 10 -31.42 -14.24 30.86
N MET A 11 -30.34 -14.81 30.31
CA MET A 11 -28.96 -14.47 30.75
C MET A 11 -28.64 -13.03 30.54
N LYS A 12 -28.94 -12.44 29.38
CA LYS A 12 -28.72 -11.02 29.08
C LYS A 12 -29.50 -10.11 30.05
N MET A 13 -30.77 -10.39 30.25
CA MET A 13 -31.58 -9.66 31.24
C MET A 13 -31.02 -9.80 32.66
N GLY A 14 -30.54 -11.00 33.04
CA GLY A 14 -29.92 -11.23 34.34
C GLY A 14 -28.67 -10.35 34.53
N PHE A 15 -27.85 -10.24 33.50
CA PHE A 15 -26.66 -9.35 33.53
C PHE A 15 -27.02 -7.85 33.55
N ASP A 16 -28.10 -7.45 32.87
CA ASP A 16 -28.56 -6.05 32.90
C ASP A 16 -29.02 -5.62 34.31
N TYR A 17 -29.67 -6.53 35.06
CA TYR A 17 -30.25 -6.18 36.39
C TYR A 17 -29.36 -6.60 37.56
N PHE A 18 -28.59 -7.67 37.45
CA PHE A 18 -27.89 -8.33 38.56
C PHE A 18 -26.42 -8.61 38.27
N ARG A 19 -25.80 -7.88 37.37
CA ARG A 19 -24.44 -8.10 36.87
C ARG A 19 -23.44 -8.48 37.95
N ASP A 20 -23.27 -7.60 38.94
CA ASP A 20 -22.21 -7.76 39.96
C ASP A 20 -22.47 -8.95 40.88
N THR A 21 -23.74 -9.28 41.13
CA THR A 21 -24.13 -10.45 41.92
C THR A 21 -23.91 -11.75 41.12
N ILE A 22 -24.30 -11.77 39.86
CA ILE A 22 -24.08 -12.92 38.96
C ILE A 22 -22.61 -13.20 38.78
N LEU A 23 -21.80 -12.13 38.53
CA LEU A 23 -20.36 -12.28 38.34
C LEU A 23 -19.66 -12.83 39.57
N LYS A 24 -20.05 -12.39 40.79
CA LYS A 24 -19.56 -12.97 42.05
C LYS A 24 -19.94 -14.43 42.19
N MET A 25 -21.18 -14.77 41.87
CA MET A 25 -21.67 -16.17 41.91
C MET A 25 -20.89 -17.08 40.94
N LEU A 26 -20.47 -16.52 39.79
CA LEU A 26 -19.66 -17.20 38.80
C LEU A 26 -18.13 -17.16 39.12
N ASN A 27 -17.75 -16.66 40.30
CA ASN A 27 -16.37 -16.53 40.76
C ASN A 27 -15.50 -15.60 39.87
N ILE A 28 -16.12 -14.57 39.31
CA ILE A 28 -15.45 -13.53 38.49
C ILE A 28 -15.29 -12.28 39.38
N HIS A 29 -14.06 -12.02 39.81
CA HIS A 29 -13.74 -11.00 40.82
C HIS A 29 -13.00 -9.79 40.21
N TYR A 30 -13.72 -9.02 39.37
CA TYR A 30 -13.22 -7.76 38.86
C TYR A 30 -14.11 -6.59 39.32
N GLN A 31 -13.54 -5.38 39.40
CA GLN A 31 -14.33 -4.17 39.55
C GLN A 31 -14.67 -3.63 38.16
N PHE A 32 -15.96 -3.51 37.88
CA PHE A 32 -16.43 -3.06 36.58
C PHE A 32 -16.74 -1.57 36.64
N VAL A 33 -16.15 -0.78 35.74
CA VAL A 33 -16.33 0.66 35.66
C VAL A 33 -17.52 0.99 34.76
N ASP A 34 -17.60 0.30 33.58
CA ASP A 34 -18.59 0.60 32.56
C ASP A 34 -18.85 -0.62 31.66
N SER A 35 -20.01 -0.67 31.00
CA SER A 35 -20.32 -1.64 29.95
C SER A 35 -19.82 -1.13 28.59
N ARG A 36 -19.41 -2.04 27.72
CA ARG A 36 -18.99 -1.72 26.36
C ARG A 36 -20.01 -2.27 25.35
N PRO A 37 -20.08 -1.68 24.14
CA PRO A 37 -20.96 -2.19 23.10
C PRO A 37 -20.73 -3.70 22.86
N THR A 38 -21.80 -4.45 22.75
CA THR A 38 -21.78 -5.89 22.46
C THR A 38 -21.77 -6.19 20.97
N GLU A 39 -22.12 -5.20 20.15
CA GLU A 39 -22.10 -5.25 18.70
C GLU A 39 -20.86 -4.52 18.19
N LEU A 40 -19.97 -5.25 17.53
CA LEU A 40 -18.83 -4.68 16.81
C LEU A 40 -19.23 -4.57 15.33
N ILE A 41 -19.69 -3.37 14.95
CA ILE A 41 -19.92 -3.04 13.53
C ILE A 41 -18.64 -2.40 13.03
N GLU A 42 -17.71 -3.20 12.58
CA GLU A 42 -16.57 -2.73 11.81
C GLU A 42 -16.98 -2.71 10.33
N ILE A 43 -17.43 -1.53 9.84
CA ILE A 43 -17.65 -1.28 8.42
C ILE A 43 -16.35 -0.67 7.84
N ASP A 44 -15.21 -1.18 8.22
CA ASP A 44 -13.99 -0.96 7.45
C ASP A 44 -13.86 -2.10 6.46
N ILE A 45 -14.32 -1.83 5.22
CA ILE A 45 -13.93 -2.61 4.06
C ILE A 45 -12.47 -2.22 3.72
N GLU A 46 -11.59 -2.34 4.68
CA GLU A 46 -10.16 -2.40 4.40
C GLU A 46 -9.89 -3.81 3.89
N ASN A 47 -9.46 -3.88 2.65
CA ASN A 47 -8.85 -5.10 2.15
C ASN A 47 -7.62 -5.37 3.03
N LEU A 48 -7.73 -6.35 3.92
CA LEU A 48 -6.63 -6.79 4.75
C LEU A 48 -5.63 -7.53 3.86
N TYR A 49 -4.53 -6.88 3.54
CA TYR A 49 -3.46 -7.46 2.75
C TYR A 49 -2.43 -8.07 3.70
N MET A 50 -2.30 -9.39 3.62
CA MET A 50 -1.21 -10.16 4.21
C MET A 50 -0.13 -10.35 3.15
N ASP A 51 1.15 -10.28 3.56
CA ASP A 51 2.23 -10.38 2.59
C ASP A 51 2.31 -11.78 1.97
N TYR A 52 2.52 -12.83 2.77
CA TYR A 52 2.57 -14.20 2.26
C TYR A 52 1.97 -15.22 3.23
N ASN A 53 1.33 -16.24 2.65
CA ASN A 53 0.75 -17.37 3.39
C ASN A 53 1.13 -18.69 2.69
N PHE A 54 1.78 -19.60 3.40
CA PHE A 54 2.21 -20.89 2.87
C PHE A 54 1.62 -22.03 3.69
N LEU A 55 0.94 -22.97 3.01
CA LEU A 55 0.51 -24.23 3.63
C LEU A 55 1.71 -25.19 3.70
N THR A 56 1.96 -25.71 4.90
CA THR A 56 3.05 -26.68 5.12
C THR A 56 2.55 -28.11 5.00
N THR A 57 3.50 -29.05 4.88
CA THR A 57 3.21 -30.49 4.92
C THR A 57 2.63 -30.96 6.26
N GLU A 58 2.87 -30.20 7.33
CA GLU A 58 2.32 -30.44 8.68
C GLU A 58 0.90 -29.89 8.86
N ASN A 59 0.27 -29.45 7.77
CA ASN A 59 -1.09 -28.91 7.75
C ASN A 59 -1.28 -27.67 8.64
N CYS A 60 -0.23 -26.86 8.79
CA CYS A 60 -0.31 -25.53 9.36
C CYS A 60 0.03 -24.47 8.29
N ILE A 61 -0.37 -23.23 8.52
CA ILE A 61 -0.09 -22.11 7.64
C ILE A 61 1.04 -21.28 8.26
N ILE A 62 2.07 -21.02 7.49
CA ILE A 62 3.09 -20.03 7.83
C ILE A 62 2.64 -18.70 7.20
N HIS A 63 2.33 -17.74 8.04
CA HIS A 63 2.04 -16.36 7.69
C HIS A 63 3.31 -15.54 7.83
N ILE A 64 3.73 -14.85 6.76
CA ILE A 64 4.94 -14.02 6.75
C ILE A 64 4.52 -12.57 6.54
N GLU A 65 5.03 -11.68 7.39
CA GLU A 65 4.89 -10.23 7.29
C GLU A 65 6.26 -9.57 7.15
N PHE A 66 6.37 -8.52 6.31
CA PHE A 66 7.58 -7.72 6.16
C PHE A 66 7.41 -6.37 6.85
N GLN A 67 8.32 -6.03 7.76
CA GLN A 67 8.28 -4.78 8.48
C GLN A 67 9.56 -3.96 8.24
N THR A 68 9.37 -2.72 7.78
CA THR A 68 10.43 -1.74 7.59
C THR A 68 10.39 -0.62 8.63
N THR A 69 9.34 -0.62 9.45
CA THR A 69 9.12 0.26 10.62
C THR A 69 8.60 -0.57 11.77
N GLU A 70 8.81 -0.14 12.99
CA GLU A 70 8.35 -0.81 14.19
C GLU A 70 7.32 0.09 14.89
N ASN A 71 6.08 -0.39 15.06
CA ASN A 71 4.98 0.32 15.71
C ASN A 71 4.53 -0.36 17.00
N GLY A 72 5.30 -1.30 17.52
CA GLY A 72 5.07 -1.98 18.78
C GLY A 72 3.82 -2.84 18.79
N ILE A 73 3.03 -2.69 19.85
CA ILE A 73 1.80 -3.47 20.06
C ILE A 73 0.78 -3.30 18.93
N LYS A 74 0.77 -2.17 18.22
CA LYS A 74 -0.16 -1.95 17.09
C LYS A 74 0.06 -2.97 15.97
N ASP A 75 1.32 -3.28 15.67
CA ASP A 75 1.64 -4.30 14.66
C ASP A 75 1.18 -5.68 15.13
N LEU A 76 1.42 -6.03 16.39
CA LEU A 76 0.98 -7.31 16.96
C LEU A 76 -0.54 -7.46 16.97
N LEU A 77 -1.29 -6.39 17.25
CA LEU A 77 -2.75 -6.40 17.15
C LEU A 77 -3.22 -6.70 15.73
N ARG A 78 -2.59 -6.05 14.73
CA ARG A 78 -2.89 -6.29 13.31
C ARG A 78 -2.60 -7.74 12.92
N PHE A 79 -1.41 -8.26 13.24
CA PHE A 79 -1.02 -9.64 12.92
C PHE A 79 -1.94 -10.66 13.59
N ARG A 80 -2.36 -10.40 14.83
CA ARG A 80 -3.30 -11.25 15.55
C ARG A 80 -4.66 -11.32 14.87
N VAL A 81 -5.16 -10.21 14.35
CA VAL A 81 -6.40 -10.16 13.57
C VAL A 81 -6.25 -10.98 12.29
N TYR A 82 -5.15 -10.80 11.55
CA TYR A 82 -4.87 -11.56 10.33
C TYR A 82 -4.81 -13.06 10.59
N GLU A 83 -4.06 -13.46 11.62
CA GLU A 83 -3.92 -14.86 12.04
C GLU A 83 -5.26 -15.48 12.42
N ALA A 84 -6.09 -14.77 13.21
CA ALA A 84 -7.41 -15.25 13.63
C ALA A 84 -8.38 -15.42 12.46
N LEU A 85 -8.40 -14.45 11.53
CA LEU A 85 -9.24 -14.51 10.33
C LEU A 85 -8.80 -15.62 9.39
N LEU A 86 -7.49 -15.77 9.17
CA LEU A 86 -6.92 -16.81 8.33
C LEU A 86 -7.18 -18.20 8.95
N ALA A 87 -6.93 -18.36 10.25
CA ALA A 87 -7.20 -19.61 10.97
C ALA A 87 -8.69 -20.00 10.91
N ARG A 88 -9.58 -19.02 11.04
CA ARG A 88 -11.04 -19.25 10.91
C ARG A 88 -11.44 -19.68 9.51
N LYS A 89 -10.87 -19.02 8.48
CA LYS A 89 -11.18 -19.31 7.07
C LYS A 89 -10.67 -20.68 6.65
N GLU A 90 -9.43 -20.99 6.97
CA GLU A 90 -8.74 -22.19 6.52
C GLU A 90 -8.92 -23.40 7.48
N GLN A 91 -9.46 -23.16 8.68
CA GLN A 91 -9.61 -24.18 9.76
C GLN A 91 -8.28 -24.87 10.10
N LYS A 92 -7.18 -24.08 10.10
CA LYS A 92 -5.80 -24.53 10.35
C LYS A 92 -5.11 -23.67 11.38
N LYS A 93 -4.05 -24.22 11.99
CA LYS A 93 -3.13 -23.43 12.80
C LYS A 93 -2.38 -22.47 11.89
N VAL A 94 -2.17 -21.25 12.35
CA VAL A 94 -1.37 -20.22 11.69
C VAL A 94 -0.21 -19.89 12.60
N ILE A 95 0.98 -19.74 12.03
CA ILE A 95 2.21 -19.35 12.73
C ILE A 95 2.76 -18.14 12.00
N THR A 96 2.84 -17.02 12.70
CA THR A 96 3.28 -15.74 12.11
C THR A 96 4.78 -15.53 12.31
N TYR A 97 5.48 -15.33 11.20
CA TYR A 97 6.87 -14.86 11.14
C TYR A 97 6.90 -13.42 10.66
N VAL A 98 7.67 -12.59 11.34
CA VAL A 98 7.84 -11.18 10.95
C VAL A 98 9.30 -10.95 10.59
N ILE A 99 9.53 -10.57 9.33
CA ILE A 99 10.86 -10.26 8.81
C ILE A 99 11.08 -8.75 8.92
N TYR A 100 11.96 -8.37 9.82
CA TYR A 100 12.32 -6.98 10.07
C TYR A 100 13.52 -6.56 9.22
N SER A 101 13.36 -5.44 8.51
CA SER A 101 14.40 -4.79 7.71
C SER A 101 14.53 -3.31 8.11
N GLY A 102 15.16 -2.47 7.29
CA GLY A 102 15.23 -1.02 7.56
C GLY A 102 16.10 -0.63 8.76
N GLY A 103 17.00 -1.53 9.21
CA GLY A 103 17.86 -1.27 10.36
C GLY A 103 17.24 -1.68 11.71
N ILE A 104 16.08 -2.31 11.70
CA ILE A 104 15.44 -2.82 12.92
C ILE A 104 16.22 -4.04 13.42
N ASP A 105 16.76 -3.95 14.63
CA ASP A 105 17.53 -5.01 15.31
C ASP A 105 16.79 -5.62 16.50
N HIS A 106 15.72 -4.97 16.95
CA HIS A 106 14.80 -5.47 17.97
C HIS A 106 13.40 -4.89 17.75
N ALA A 107 12.37 -5.62 18.14
CA ALA A 107 10.99 -5.21 18.06
C ALA A 107 10.16 -5.82 19.18
N VAL A 108 8.97 -5.29 19.42
CA VAL A 108 8.00 -5.92 20.31
C VAL A 108 7.42 -7.14 19.60
N THR A 109 7.68 -8.33 20.13
CA THR A 109 7.32 -9.62 19.52
C THR A 109 6.28 -10.41 20.30
N GLU A 110 5.90 -9.91 21.49
CA GLU A 110 4.85 -10.51 22.31
C GLU A 110 3.97 -9.46 22.96
N MET A 111 2.74 -9.83 23.24
CA MET A 111 1.70 -8.96 23.80
C MET A 111 0.84 -9.78 24.77
N ASP A 112 0.62 -9.25 25.98
CA ASP A 112 -0.36 -9.79 26.92
C ASP A 112 -1.78 -9.56 26.38
N CYS A 113 -2.57 -10.63 26.28
CA CYS A 113 -3.95 -10.61 25.83
C CYS A 113 -4.94 -11.01 26.93
N GLY A 114 -4.55 -10.94 28.18
CA GLY A 114 -5.32 -11.31 29.36
C GLY A 114 -5.09 -12.76 29.75
N ILE A 115 -5.79 -13.71 29.15
CA ILE A 115 -5.66 -15.13 29.49
C ILE A 115 -4.56 -15.85 28.71
N ASN A 116 -4.01 -15.23 27.69
CA ASN A 116 -2.92 -15.77 26.88
C ASN A 116 -1.98 -14.64 26.44
N THR A 117 -0.79 -15.03 26.00
CA THR A 117 0.17 -14.15 25.36
C THR A 117 0.21 -14.44 23.87
N TYR A 118 -0.02 -13.42 23.03
CA TYR A 118 0.21 -13.50 21.60
C TYR A 118 1.69 -13.30 21.30
N ARG A 119 2.26 -14.12 20.41
CA ARG A 119 3.67 -14.06 20.01
C ARG A 119 3.82 -14.27 18.52
N VAL A 120 4.82 -13.58 17.94
CA VAL A 120 5.29 -13.80 16.59
C VAL A 120 6.74 -14.27 16.58
N HIS A 121 7.18 -14.92 15.51
CA HIS A 121 8.58 -15.30 15.33
C HIS A 121 9.34 -14.20 14.58
N PRO A 122 10.22 -13.42 15.24
CA PRO A 122 10.96 -12.36 14.57
C PRO A 122 12.15 -12.93 13.79
N ILE A 123 12.42 -12.36 12.63
CA ILE A 123 13.62 -12.56 11.84
C ILE A 123 14.21 -11.17 11.56
N TYR A 124 15.40 -10.91 12.10
CA TYR A 124 16.08 -9.62 11.90
C TYR A 124 17.14 -9.75 10.82
N LEU A 125 16.95 -9.05 9.69
CA LEU A 125 17.92 -9.06 8.59
C LEU A 125 19.25 -8.39 8.99
N THR A 126 19.22 -7.49 9.97
CA THR A 126 20.43 -6.89 10.58
C THR A 126 21.34 -7.91 11.29
N GLY A 127 20.82 -9.09 11.65
CA GLY A 127 21.62 -10.20 12.18
C GLY A 127 22.47 -10.91 11.12
N LEU A 128 22.20 -10.69 9.84
CA LEU A 128 22.95 -11.25 8.71
C LEU A 128 24.01 -10.24 8.24
N GLN A 129 25.11 -10.75 7.68
CA GLN A 129 26.27 -9.95 7.30
C GLN A 129 26.44 -9.94 5.76
N ALA A 130 26.09 -8.83 5.11
CA ALA A 130 26.22 -8.65 3.66
C ALA A 130 27.66 -8.84 3.19
N ASP A 131 28.64 -8.29 3.92
CA ASP A 131 30.06 -8.36 3.56
C ASP A 131 30.56 -9.81 3.42
N LYS A 132 30.07 -10.71 4.28
CA LYS A 132 30.42 -12.15 4.22
C LYS A 132 29.81 -12.80 2.99
N ILE A 133 28.55 -12.48 2.67
CA ILE A 133 27.86 -13.02 1.49
C ILE A 133 28.57 -12.58 0.22
N LEU A 134 28.81 -11.27 0.07
CA LEU A 134 29.50 -10.72 -1.09
C LEU A 134 30.87 -11.34 -1.27
N LYS A 135 31.66 -11.48 -0.19
CA LYS A 135 32.96 -12.13 -0.23
C LYS A 135 32.89 -13.60 -0.65
N ASN A 136 31.95 -14.36 -0.07
CA ASN A 136 31.79 -15.78 -0.39
C ASN A 136 31.40 -15.99 -1.84
N VAL A 137 30.48 -15.19 -2.36
CA VAL A 137 30.03 -15.29 -3.75
C VAL A 137 31.15 -14.92 -4.71
N LYS A 138 31.95 -13.86 -4.44
CA LYS A 138 33.13 -13.52 -5.22
C LYS A 138 34.15 -14.65 -5.27
N SER A 139 34.50 -15.20 -4.10
CA SER A 139 35.45 -16.31 -4.01
C SER A 139 34.98 -17.54 -4.80
N LYS A 140 33.66 -17.79 -4.83
CA LYS A 140 33.05 -18.88 -5.60
C LYS A 140 33.23 -18.65 -7.11
N ILE A 141 32.99 -17.43 -7.61
CA ILE A 141 33.22 -17.06 -9.03
C ILE A 141 34.69 -17.14 -9.38
N GLU A 142 35.58 -16.58 -8.55
CA GLU A 142 37.03 -16.65 -8.77
C GLU A 142 37.58 -18.09 -8.84
N SER A 143 36.91 -18.99 -8.13
CA SER A 143 37.21 -20.42 -8.16
C SER A 143 36.60 -21.18 -9.37
N GLY A 144 35.91 -20.47 -10.28
CA GLY A 144 35.31 -21.01 -11.48
C GLY A 144 33.97 -21.71 -11.30
N PHE A 145 33.32 -21.53 -10.15
CA PHE A 145 31.98 -22.08 -9.89
C PHE A 145 30.89 -21.12 -10.36
N THR A 146 29.83 -21.69 -10.92
CA THR A 146 28.60 -20.93 -11.23
C THR A 146 27.76 -20.67 -9.99
N LEU A 147 27.04 -19.56 -9.97
CA LEU A 147 26.12 -19.22 -8.90
C LEU A 147 24.87 -20.11 -8.96
N ASN A 148 24.38 -20.51 -7.80
CA ASN A 148 23.13 -21.24 -7.64
C ASN A 148 22.00 -20.32 -7.14
N GLU A 149 20.77 -20.84 -6.99
CA GLU A 149 19.61 -20.06 -6.53
C GLU A 149 19.82 -19.44 -5.14
N GLU A 150 20.50 -20.13 -4.24
CA GLU A 150 20.82 -19.63 -2.90
C GLU A 150 21.74 -18.41 -2.97
N ASP A 151 22.76 -18.44 -3.86
CA ASP A 151 23.66 -17.30 -4.07
C ASP A 151 22.89 -16.07 -4.57
N PHE A 152 21.98 -16.25 -5.51
CA PHE A 152 21.13 -15.17 -6.03
C PHE A 152 20.16 -14.63 -4.98
N ALA A 153 19.52 -15.50 -4.18
CA ALA A 153 18.63 -15.10 -3.09
C ALA A 153 19.42 -14.28 -2.04
N ASN A 154 20.59 -14.76 -1.67
CA ASN A 154 21.46 -14.06 -0.73
C ASN A 154 21.88 -12.69 -1.26
N LEU A 155 22.33 -12.58 -2.52
CA LEU A 155 22.70 -11.30 -3.15
C LEU A 155 21.53 -10.32 -3.18
N THR A 156 20.31 -10.80 -3.47
CA THR A 156 19.10 -9.96 -3.47
C THR A 156 18.84 -9.29 -2.13
N LEU A 157 19.10 -9.99 -1.03
CA LEU A 157 18.80 -9.52 0.32
C LEU A 157 19.94 -8.72 0.97
N THR A 158 21.15 -8.71 0.38
CA THR A 158 22.31 -8.00 0.96
C THR A 158 22.05 -6.53 1.29
N PRO A 159 21.28 -5.73 0.52
CA PRO A 159 21.02 -4.32 0.86
C PRO A 159 20.20 -4.12 2.14
N LEU A 160 19.56 -5.18 2.65
CA LEU A 160 18.72 -5.18 3.85
C LEU A 160 19.47 -5.70 5.09
N MET A 161 20.70 -6.21 4.92
CA MET A 161 21.52 -6.82 5.97
C MET A 161 22.47 -5.80 6.60
N ALA A 162 23.11 -6.20 7.71
CA ALA A 162 24.19 -5.43 8.28
C ALA A 162 25.44 -5.45 7.38
N SER A 163 26.15 -4.33 7.31
CA SER A 163 27.40 -4.20 6.54
C SER A 163 28.25 -3.05 7.05
N THR A 164 29.56 -3.12 6.79
CA THR A 164 30.50 -2.01 6.96
C THR A 164 30.50 -1.07 5.74
N MET A 165 29.96 -1.50 4.62
CA MET A 165 29.83 -0.74 3.38
C MET A 165 28.57 0.13 3.40
N SER A 166 28.57 1.18 2.58
CA SER A 166 27.34 1.95 2.32
C SER A 166 26.32 1.07 1.57
N ARG A 167 25.02 1.37 1.76
CA ARG A 167 23.97 0.62 1.04
C ARG A 167 24.10 0.74 -0.47
N LYS A 168 24.51 1.91 -0.97
CA LYS A 168 24.84 2.12 -2.38
C LYS A 168 25.93 1.16 -2.87
N ASP A 169 27.03 1.05 -2.12
CA ASP A 169 28.15 0.20 -2.51
C ASP A 169 27.77 -1.29 -2.49
N ILE A 170 26.97 -1.72 -1.51
CA ILE A 170 26.44 -3.09 -1.47
C ILE A 170 25.62 -3.39 -2.73
N ILE A 171 24.67 -2.52 -3.07
CA ILE A 171 23.83 -2.70 -4.25
C ILE A 171 24.65 -2.71 -5.52
N LYS A 172 25.59 -1.77 -5.66
CA LYS A 172 26.48 -1.68 -6.81
C LYS A 172 27.32 -2.94 -6.98
N GLU A 173 27.89 -3.43 -5.89
CA GLU A 173 28.71 -4.65 -5.86
C GLU A 173 27.87 -5.89 -6.20
N ALA A 174 26.69 -6.04 -5.60
CA ALA A 174 25.78 -7.15 -5.91
C ALA A 174 25.36 -7.14 -7.39
N ILE A 175 25.03 -5.98 -7.97
CA ILE A 175 24.69 -5.84 -9.39
C ILE A 175 25.90 -6.20 -10.27
N GLN A 176 27.11 -5.76 -9.91
CA GLN A 176 28.33 -6.09 -10.68
C GLN A 176 28.62 -7.59 -10.70
N ILE A 177 28.35 -8.29 -9.60
CA ILE A 177 28.46 -9.75 -9.51
C ILE A 177 27.42 -10.40 -10.42
N VAL A 178 26.14 -10.06 -10.23
CA VAL A 178 25.01 -10.68 -10.93
C VAL A 178 25.07 -10.44 -12.45
N ARG A 179 25.57 -9.26 -12.88
CA ARG A 179 25.68 -8.90 -14.30
C ARG A 179 26.59 -9.85 -15.09
N GLN A 180 27.53 -10.53 -14.46
CA GLN A 180 28.44 -11.47 -15.11
C GLN A 180 27.75 -12.81 -15.42
N GLU A 181 26.62 -13.07 -14.80
CA GLU A 181 25.86 -14.30 -14.92
C GLU A 181 24.84 -14.21 -16.07
N LYS A 182 24.70 -15.32 -16.82
CA LYS A 182 23.79 -15.40 -17.98
C LYS A 182 22.48 -16.12 -17.70
N GLN A 183 22.28 -16.53 -16.44
CA GLN A 183 21.09 -17.28 -16.03
C GLN A 183 19.87 -16.37 -15.96
N PRO A 184 18.64 -16.86 -16.23
CA PRO A 184 17.41 -16.06 -16.09
C PRO A 184 17.18 -15.50 -14.69
N THR A 185 17.69 -16.20 -13.67
CA THR A 185 17.64 -15.77 -12.26
C THR A 185 18.46 -14.50 -12.03
N ALA A 186 19.54 -14.28 -12.80
CA ALA A 186 20.35 -13.07 -12.71
C ALA A 186 19.53 -11.80 -13.08
N GLU A 187 18.73 -11.87 -14.16
CA GLU A 187 17.87 -10.74 -14.55
C GLU A 187 16.85 -10.40 -13.46
N LYS A 188 16.23 -11.41 -12.83
CA LYS A 188 15.29 -11.21 -11.72
C LYS A 188 15.97 -10.58 -10.50
N THR A 189 17.17 -11.07 -10.15
CA THR A 189 17.97 -10.53 -9.05
C THR A 189 18.36 -9.08 -9.31
N MET A 190 18.78 -8.72 -10.53
CA MET A 190 19.07 -7.34 -10.89
C MET A 190 17.84 -6.44 -10.76
N ALA A 191 16.65 -6.91 -11.19
CA ALA A 191 15.42 -6.16 -11.05
C ALA A 191 15.08 -5.87 -9.58
N MET A 192 15.23 -6.88 -8.71
CA MET A 192 15.01 -6.73 -7.27
C MET A 192 16.03 -5.77 -6.63
N LEU A 193 17.31 -5.88 -6.97
CA LEU A 193 18.35 -4.97 -6.49
C LEU A 193 18.09 -3.53 -6.95
N TYR A 194 17.63 -3.33 -8.18
CA TYR A 194 17.25 -2.00 -8.67
C TYR A 194 16.05 -1.42 -7.91
N THR A 195 15.03 -2.24 -7.63
CA THR A 195 13.88 -1.81 -6.82
C THR A 195 14.31 -1.39 -5.41
N LEU A 196 15.27 -2.10 -4.81
CA LEU A 196 15.85 -1.69 -3.52
C LEU A 196 16.68 -0.43 -3.64
N ALA A 197 17.41 -0.23 -4.75
CA ALA A 197 18.12 1.01 -5.03
C ALA A 197 17.16 2.20 -5.11
N ASP A 198 16.10 2.08 -5.89
CA ASP A 198 15.07 3.12 -6.04
C ASP A 198 14.42 3.51 -4.69
N LYS A 199 14.22 2.52 -3.82
CA LYS A 199 13.64 2.75 -2.49
C LYS A 199 14.59 3.46 -1.51
N PHE A 200 15.88 3.16 -1.55
CA PHE A 200 16.81 3.51 -0.47
C PHE A 200 17.85 4.56 -0.84
N LEU A 201 18.09 4.79 -2.11
CA LEU A 201 19.10 5.72 -2.59
C LEU A 201 18.46 7.05 -2.98
N ASN A 202 19.23 8.12 -2.86
CA ASN A 202 18.83 9.41 -3.40
C ASN A 202 18.99 9.46 -4.94
N THR A 203 18.52 10.52 -5.57
CA THR A 203 18.50 10.64 -7.04
C THR A 203 19.88 10.48 -7.67
N ASP A 204 20.93 11.11 -7.09
CA ASP A 204 22.28 11.07 -7.65
C ASP A 204 22.90 9.66 -7.53
N GLU A 205 22.71 9.01 -6.38
CA GLU A 205 23.15 7.65 -6.15
C GLU A 205 22.42 6.64 -7.05
N LEU A 206 21.12 6.86 -7.30
CA LEU A 206 20.31 6.01 -8.17
C LEU A 206 20.76 6.14 -9.64
N GLU A 207 21.14 7.35 -10.10
CA GLU A 207 21.69 7.54 -11.44
C GLU A 207 23.00 6.74 -11.64
N GLU A 208 23.91 6.70 -10.64
CA GLU A 208 25.09 5.84 -10.70
C GLU A 208 24.74 4.34 -10.87
N ILE A 209 23.66 3.88 -10.21
CA ILE A 209 23.20 2.49 -10.36
C ILE A 209 22.60 2.26 -11.75
N LYS A 210 21.84 3.22 -12.29
CA LYS A 210 21.27 3.15 -13.64
C LYS A 210 22.37 3.04 -14.70
N GLU A 211 23.46 3.80 -14.56
CA GLU A 211 24.61 3.71 -15.47
C GLU A 211 25.20 2.29 -15.51
N VAL A 212 25.27 1.61 -14.36
CA VAL A 212 25.75 0.22 -14.29
C VAL A 212 24.80 -0.75 -14.98
N LEU A 213 23.49 -0.44 -14.98
CA LEU A 213 22.43 -1.28 -15.55
C LEU A 213 22.19 -1.03 -17.05
N THR A 214 22.43 0.18 -17.57
CA THR A 214 22.10 0.57 -18.96
C THR A 214 22.71 -0.34 -20.03
N VAL A 215 23.80 -1.00 -19.74
CA VAL A 215 24.44 -2.00 -20.62
C VAL A 215 23.75 -3.38 -20.54
N THR A 216 22.67 -3.52 -19.79
CA THR A 216 21.94 -4.79 -19.63
C THR A 216 20.59 -4.73 -20.35
N ARG A 217 20.07 -5.91 -20.77
CA ARG A 217 18.71 -6.01 -21.34
C ARG A 217 17.64 -5.46 -20.39
N LEU A 218 17.81 -5.71 -19.08
CA LEU A 218 16.90 -5.17 -18.06
C LEU A 218 16.95 -3.64 -18.01
N GLY A 219 18.13 -3.04 -18.08
CA GLY A 219 18.27 -1.57 -18.12
C GLY A 219 17.56 -0.95 -19.32
N GLN A 220 17.65 -1.60 -20.49
CA GLN A 220 16.90 -1.16 -21.68
C GLN A 220 15.39 -1.26 -21.48
N MET A 221 14.89 -2.37 -20.91
CA MET A 221 13.46 -2.52 -20.61
C MET A 221 12.96 -1.49 -19.60
N ILE A 222 13.73 -1.21 -18.55
CA ILE A 222 13.38 -0.18 -17.54
C ILE A 222 13.34 1.20 -18.18
N TYR A 223 14.29 1.51 -19.05
CA TYR A 223 14.34 2.78 -19.79
C TYR A 223 13.12 2.94 -20.73
N ASP A 224 12.79 1.90 -21.49
CA ASP A 224 11.64 1.89 -22.41
C ASP A 224 10.30 2.01 -21.66
N ASP A 225 10.15 1.29 -20.53
CA ASP A 225 8.97 1.40 -19.65
C ASP A 225 8.87 2.77 -18.99
N GLY A 226 10.00 3.38 -18.63
CA GLY A 226 10.05 4.74 -18.08
C GLY A 226 9.57 5.78 -19.09
N ILE A 227 10.03 5.68 -20.35
CA ILE A 227 9.57 6.53 -21.44
C ILE A 227 8.07 6.35 -21.68
N LYS A 228 7.59 5.10 -21.74
CA LYS A 228 6.18 4.79 -21.96
C LYS A 228 5.29 5.38 -20.87
N LYS A 229 5.63 5.18 -19.59
CA LYS A 229 4.92 5.77 -18.46
C LYS A 229 4.97 7.29 -18.46
N GLY A 230 6.11 7.89 -18.82
CA GLY A 230 6.26 9.33 -18.95
C GLY A 230 5.35 9.92 -20.01
N ILE A 231 5.24 9.26 -21.17
CA ILE A 231 4.32 9.67 -22.26
C ILE A 231 2.85 9.54 -21.81
N GLU A 232 2.49 8.43 -21.16
CA GLU A 232 1.14 8.17 -20.68
C GLU A 232 0.71 9.20 -19.62
N GLN A 233 1.54 9.48 -18.64
CA GLN A 233 1.28 10.51 -17.62
C GLN A 233 1.26 11.92 -18.20
N GLY A 234 2.13 12.21 -19.17
CA GLY A 234 2.14 13.48 -19.88
C GLY A 234 0.86 13.70 -20.70
N LEU A 235 0.38 12.66 -21.36
CA LEU A 235 -0.87 12.69 -22.13
C LEU A 235 -2.08 12.89 -21.21
N GLU A 236 -2.16 12.14 -20.10
CA GLU A 236 -3.25 12.24 -19.11
C GLU A 236 -3.34 13.65 -18.54
N LYS A 237 -2.21 14.19 -18.05
CA LYS A 237 -2.15 15.58 -17.56
C LYS A 237 -2.48 16.61 -18.63
N GLY A 238 -2.03 16.40 -19.85
CA GLY A 238 -2.33 17.29 -20.97
C GLY A 238 -3.82 17.31 -21.33
N ILE A 239 -4.48 16.16 -21.29
CA ILE A 239 -5.95 16.05 -21.49
C ILE A 239 -6.69 16.75 -20.34
N GLU A 240 -6.33 16.49 -19.10
CA GLU A 240 -6.97 17.09 -17.92
C GLU A 240 -6.86 18.62 -17.96
N GLN A 241 -5.67 19.16 -18.19
CA GLN A 241 -5.45 20.60 -18.34
C GLN A 241 -6.19 21.20 -19.54
N GLY A 242 -6.23 20.48 -20.66
CA GLY A 242 -6.97 20.91 -21.84
C GLY A 242 -8.48 20.98 -21.63
N ILE A 243 -9.04 20.02 -20.90
CA ILE A 243 -10.47 20.02 -20.52
C ILE A 243 -10.76 21.17 -19.57
N GLU A 244 -9.94 21.37 -18.52
CA GLU A 244 -10.12 22.46 -17.55
C GLU A 244 -10.08 23.83 -18.21
N GLN A 245 -9.06 24.08 -19.03
CA GLN A 245 -8.97 25.32 -19.80
C GLN A 245 -10.11 25.51 -20.80
N GLY A 246 -10.56 24.45 -21.44
CA GLY A 246 -11.70 24.49 -22.36
C GLY A 246 -13.02 24.83 -21.68
N ILE A 247 -13.24 24.29 -20.47
CA ILE A 247 -14.41 24.61 -19.65
C ILE A 247 -14.37 26.08 -19.19
N GLU A 248 -13.23 26.53 -18.66
CA GLU A 248 -13.04 27.91 -18.18
C GLU A 248 -13.29 28.92 -19.31
N GLN A 249 -12.66 28.72 -20.46
CA GLN A 249 -12.89 29.56 -21.66
C GLN A 249 -14.34 29.52 -22.15
N GLY A 250 -14.99 28.34 -22.09
CA GLY A 250 -16.40 28.20 -22.46
C GLY A 250 -17.32 28.98 -21.53
N ILE A 251 -17.08 28.94 -20.23
CA ILE A 251 -17.86 29.73 -19.24
C ILE A 251 -17.66 31.23 -19.48
N GLU A 252 -16.42 31.68 -19.62
CA GLU A 252 -16.11 33.10 -19.84
C GLU A 252 -16.76 33.63 -21.11
N GLN A 253 -16.73 32.86 -22.21
CA GLN A 253 -17.39 33.23 -23.44
C GLN A 253 -18.92 33.27 -23.28
N GLU A 254 -19.53 32.34 -22.56
CA GLU A 254 -20.96 32.34 -22.31
C GLU A 254 -21.38 33.54 -21.45
N GLU A 255 -20.60 33.86 -20.41
CA GLU A 255 -20.84 35.06 -19.59
C GLU A 255 -20.74 36.35 -20.38
N MET A 256 -19.76 36.50 -21.27
CA MET A 256 -19.63 37.65 -22.15
C MET A 256 -20.82 37.79 -23.09
N ARG A 257 -21.28 36.69 -23.72
CA ARG A 257 -22.43 36.67 -24.61
C ARG A 257 -23.72 37.03 -23.86
N ASN A 258 -23.95 36.48 -22.70
CA ASN A 258 -25.11 36.78 -21.86
C ASN A 258 -25.10 38.24 -21.41
N SER A 259 -23.97 38.78 -21.01
CA SER A 259 -23.84 40.18 -20.62
C SER A 259 -24.10 41.14 -21.79
N ALA A 260 -23.59 40.83 -22.97
CA ALA A 260 -23.85 41.60 -24.17
C ALA A 260 -25.33 41.53 -24.61
N LEU A 261 -25.98 40.39 -24.50
CA LEU A 261 -27.41 40.24 -24.77
C LEU A 261 -28.25 41.09 -23.80
N ILE A 262 -27.97 41.05 -22.52
CA ILE A 262 -28.64 41.85 -21.49
C ILE A 262 -28.51 43.35 -21.80
N ALA A 263 -27.30 43.81 -22.12
CA ALA A 263 -27.03 45.19 -22.45
C ALA A 263 -27.81 45.64 -23.69
N ASN A 264 -27.88 44.82 -24.72
CA ASN A 264 -28.63 45.12 -25.95
C ASN A 264 -30.15 45.19 -25.72
N LEU A 265 -30.72 44.23 -24.98
CA LEU A 265 -32.14 44.22 -24.64
C LEU A 265 -32.56 45.41 -23.78
N LEU A 266 -31.74 45.82 -22.82
CA LEU A 266 -31.98 47.01 -22.01
C LEU A 266 -31.93 48.29 -22.82
N LYS A 267 -30.95 48.41 -23.77
CA LYS A 267 -30.85 49.57 -24.68
C LYS A 267 -32.06 49.70 -25.57
N GLU A 268 -32.64 48.60 -26.03
CA GLU A 268 -33.85 48.58 -26.84
C GLU A 268 -35.15 48.60 -26.03
N LYS A 269 -35.06 48.66 -24.71
CA LYS A 269 -36.19 48.65 -23.75
C LYS A 269 -37.08 47.40 -23.85
N ARG A 270 -36.51 46.28 -24.25
CA ARG A 270 -37.17 44.96 -24.42
C ARG A 270 -37.12 44.16 -23.13
N VAL A 271 -37.74 44.68 -22.04
CA VAL A 271 -37.67 44.08 -20.71
C VAL A 271 -38.40 42.73 -20.64
N ASP A 272 -39.51 42.57 -21.37
CA ASP A 272 -40.25 41.29 -21.44
C ASP A 272 -39.42 40.20 -22.08
N ASP A 273 -38.63 40.51 -23.11
CA ASP A 273 -37.72 39.60 -23.76
C ASP A 273 -36.54 39.20 -22.85
N LEU A 274 -36.06 40.14 -22.05
CA LEU A 274 -35.03 39.89 -21.04
C LEU A 274 -35.52 38.87 -19.99
N GLN A 275 -36.73 39.11 -19.45
CA GLN A 275 -37.34 38.20 -18.47
C GLN A 275 -37.53 36.78 -19.06
N ARG A 276 -38.12 36.71 -20.28
CA ARG A 276 -38.35 35.44 -20.95
C ARG A 276 -37.04 34.72 -21.28
N SER A 277 -35.98 35.43 -21.65
CA SER A 277 -34.68 34.83 -21.96
C SER A 277 -33.97 34.22 -20.71
N ALA A 278 -34.31 34.70 -19.52
CA ALA A 278 -33.80 34.16 -18.28
C ALA A 278 -34.40 32.78 -17.96
N GLU A 279 -35.67 32.55 -18.33
CA GLU A 279 -36.42 31.33 -18.05
C GLU A 279 -36.39 30.32 -19.18
N ASP A 280 -36.32 30.79 -20.45
CA ASP A 280 -36.37 29.95 -21.66
C ASP A 280 -35.03 29.96 -22.42
N LYS A 281 -34.26 28.85 -22.30
CA LYS A 281 -32.96 28.69 -22.96
C LYS A 281 -33.06 28.74 -24.51
N GLU A 282 -34.11 28.19 -25.08
CA GLU A 282 -34.29 28.20 -26.55
C GLU A 282 -34.64 29.60 -27.03
N TYR A 283 -35.43 30.34 -26.28
CA TYR A 283 -35.69 31.73 -26.59
C TYR A 283 -34.45 32.60 -26.49
N ARG A 284 -33.61 32.39 -25.46
CA ARG A 284 -32.33 33.06 -25.32
C ARG A 284 -31.40 32.79 -26.50
N LYS A 285 -31.31 31.56 -26.99
CA LYS A 285 -30.54 31.23 -28.19
C LYS A 285 -31.03 31.98 -29.43
N LYS A 286 -32.36 32.16 -29.60
CA LYS A 286 -32.91 32.97 -30.71
C LYS A 286 -32.49 34.42 -30.61
N LEU A 287 -32.52 34.98 -29.41
CA LEU A 287 -32.09 36.36 -29.19
C LEU A 287 -30.59 36.55 -29.39
N LEU A 288 -29.74 35.61 -28.91
CA LEU A 288 -28.30 35.62 -29.19
C LEU A 288 -28.02 35.64 -30.70
N LYS A 289 -28.79 34.88 -31.49
CA LYS A 289 -28.66 34.84 -32.94
C LYS A 289 -29.18 36.13 -33.59
N GLU A 290 -30.27 36.70 -33.06
CA GLU A 290 -30.85 37.99 -33.54
C GLU A 290 -29.83 39.12 -33.40
N PHE A 291 -29.08 39.15 -32.27
CA PHE A 291 -28.07 40.16 -32.01
C PHE A 291 -26.67 39.80 -32.52
N GLY A 292 -26.51 38.67 -33.23
CA GLY A 292 -25.23 38.24 -33.81
C GLY A 292 -24.20 37.82 -32.76
N LEU A 293 -24.65 37.36 -31.57
CA LEU A 293 -23.84 36.95 -30.41
C LEU A 293 -23.69 35.43 -30.32
N ASP A 294 -24.08 34.69 -31.37
CA ASP A 294 -24.08 33.23 -31.40
C ASP A 294 -22.81 32.59 -31.95
N ARG A 295 -21.75 33.39 -32.20
CA ARG A 295 -20.44 32.92 -32.70
C ARG A 295 -19.43 32.71 -31.62
#